data_0ab5e6e2dd0952421cea9f4fab16d6c7
#
_entry.id   0ab5e6e2dd0952421cea9f4fab16d6c7
#
_cell.length_a   1.000
_cell.length_b   1.000
_cell.length_c   1.000
_cell.angle_alpha   90.00
_cell.angle_beta   90.00
_cell.angle_gamma   90.00
#
_symmetry.space_group_name_H-M   'P 1'
#
loop_
_entity.id
_entity.type
_entity.pdbx_description
1 polymer ?
#
loop_
_entity_poly.entity_id
_entity_poly.type
_entity_poly.pdbx_seq_one_letter_code
_entity_poly.pdbx_strand_id
1 'polypeptide(L)'
;MLYNRIEKDWTRKEWVLIIIYTVISFQFYLYAGFNNTIIKLPVFLTIPIMFVFCWKTFINHTNNKLFQLMKWIIISTVISIFSAYVFWGQSIILGYRAIATGLTLVFYFYLYKRKPSINSLETYIFIFGILYCVLWLYAMSKFPVPVFGFNEDGEVKEDISRGMIRINFIGRISLIFAYFLSLNKYYVQKKKVYLVIAILFFLFIVMQVTRQLILWTALVTVIYVFQKNRKLLYLSIVFVISLFLLGKTITFSQDSVIGTMITLTEEQMSNNQQGNEDIRVTEYRYFFTEWSRNIITDIIGNGLPHGSSSYGKYLTKLQEQQKLYLSDVGYGQIFVVTGWMGLFLYLMLFIKCCLIRMPEELMYAKMFMIFLLFANIAASWHAKADCQIAMCISVYLMTIYALPQLKHKKITLF
;
A
#
# COMPACT_ATOMS: atom_id res chain seq x y z
N MET A 1 1.32 32.43 5.44
CA MET A 1 0.00 32.83 4.93
C MET A 1 -0.80 31.70 4.22
N LEU A 2 -0.55 30.42 4.50
CA LEU A 2 -1.24 29.26 3.87
C LEU A 2 -2.39 28.68 4.73
N TYR A 3 -2.60 29.17 5.94
CA TYR A 3 -3.45 28.53 6.95
C TYR A 3 -4.84 29.15 7.15
N ASN A 4 -5.32 30.00 6.24
CA ASN A 4 -6.67 30.57 6.34
C ASN A 4 -7.78 29.72 5.67
N ARG A 5 -7.54 28.43 5.43
CA ARG A 5 -8.63 27.51 5.09
C ARG A 5 -9.21 26.98 6.39
N ILE A 6 -10.53 27.01 6.51
CA ILE A 6 -11.28 26.55 7.68
C ILE A 6 -11.06 25.04 7.85
N GLU A 7 -9.94 24.68 8.47
CA GLU A 7 -9.65 23.32 8.92
C GLU A 7 -10.37 23.11 10.24
N LYS A 8 -10.97 21.94 10.40
CA LYS A 8 -11.65 21.57 11.63
C LYS A 8 -11.04 20.29 12.17
N ASP A 9 -10.64 20.32 13.43
CA ASP A 9 -10.34 19.09 14.13
C ASP A 9 -11.53 18.15 14.12
N TRP A 10 -11.26 16.86 14.06
CA TRP A 10 -12.32 15.89 14.17
C TRP A 10 -12.97 15.95 15.55
N THR A 11 -14.28 16.05 15.57
CA THR A 11 -15.08 15.91 16.78
C THR A 11 -14.96 14.50 17.35
N ARG A 12 -15.30 14.30 18.64
CA ARG A 12 -15.31 12.95 19.26
C ARG A 12 -16.15 11.94 18.46
N LYS A 13 -17.30 12.37 17.94
CA LYS A 13 -18.16 11.50 17.11
C LYS A 13 -17.49 11.10 15.79
N GLU A 14 -16.80 12.03 15.15
CA GLU A 14 -16.05 11.76 13.91
C GLU A 14 -14.86 10.84 14.18
N TRP A 15 -14.13 11.03 15.27
CA TRP A 15 -13.06 10.12 15.67
C TRP A 15 -13.57 8.69 15.84
N VAL A 16 -14.69 8.50 16.55
CA VAL A 16 -15.29 7.17 16.73
C VAL A 16 -15.68 6.56 15.37
N LEU A 17 -16.33 7.32 14.49
CA LEU A 17 -16.73 6.82 13.17
C LEU A 17 -15.53 6.44 12.31
N ILE A 18 -14.46 7.25 12.32
CA ILE A 18 -13.25 6.98 11.51
C ILE A 18 -12.49 5.78 12.07
N ILE A 19 -12.38 5.66 13.40
CA ILE A 19 -11.75 4.50 14.03
C ILE A 19 -12.53 3.23 13.67
N ILE A 20 -13.86 3.23 13.81
CA ILE A 20 -14.71 2.09 13.43
C ILE A 20 -14.53 1.76 11.94
N TYR A 21 -14.60 2.77 11.06
CA TYR A 21 -14.39 2.58 9.62
C TYR A 21 -13.04 1.92 9.33
N THR A 22 -11.96 2.41 9.98
CA THR A 22 -10.62 1.90 9.76
C THR A 22 -10.42 0.50 10.32
N VAL A 23 -10.92 0.22 11.53
CA VAL A 23 -10.89 -1.11 12.15
C VAL A 23 -11.62 -2.14 11.28
N ILE A 24 -12.76 -1.75 10.70
CA ILE A 24 -13.50 -2.60 9.77
C ILE A 24 -12.72 -2.78 8.47
N SER A 25 -12.20 -1.69 7.87
CA SER A 25 -11.46 -1.75 6.61
C SER A 25 -10.16 -2.55 6.74
N PHE A 26 -9.47 -2.46 7.87
CA PHE A 26 -8.26 -3.24 8.17
C PHE A 26 -8.57 -4.64 8.69
N GLN A 27 -9.82 -4.96 8.88
CA GLN A 27 -10.26 -6.27 9.36
C GLN A 27 -9.65 -6.67 10.71
N PHE A 28 -9.29 -5.71 11.57
CA PHE A 28 -8.70 -5.98 12.89
C PHE A 28 -9.63 -6.74 13.85
N TYR A 29 -10.92 -6.77 13.56
CA TYR A 29 -11.91 -7.54 14.30
C TYR A 29 -12.00 -9.02 13.86
N LEU A 30 -11.38 -9.39 12.75
CA LEU A 30 -11.34 -10.78 12.29
C LEU A 30 -10.29 -11.55 13.08
N TYR A 31 -10.75 -12.28 14.04
CA TYR A 31 -9.91 -13.19 14.81
C TYR A 31 -9.81 -14.54 14.10
N ALA A 32 -8.63 -15.17 14.16
CA ALA A 32 -8.42 -16.49 13.58
C ALA A 32 -9.42 -17.52 14.17
N GLY A 33 -10.02 -18.31 13.31
CA GLY A 33 -11.06 -19.27 13.70
C GLY A 33 -12.50 -18.86 13.35
N PHE A 34 -12.76 -17.57 13.08
CA PHE A 34 -14.07 -17.09 12.63
C PHE A 34 -14.10 -16.92 11.10
N ASN A 35 -14.11 -18.02 10.36
CA ASN A 35 -14.21 -17.96 8.89
C ASN A 35 -15.68 -17.98 8.42
N ASN A 36 -16.51 -17.05 8.90
CA ASN A 36 -17.88 -16.95 8.47
C ASN A 36 -18.07 -15.73 7.54
N THR A 37 -18.74 -15.94 6.41
CA THR A 37 -19.09 -14.88 5.44
C THR A 37 -19.86 -13.72 6.11
N ILE A 38 -20.67 -14.00 7.14
CA ILE A 38 -21.43 -13.01 7.89
C ILE A 38 -20.49 -12.03 8.62
N ILE A 39 -19.37 -12.52 9.15
CA ILE A 39 -18.41 -11.69 9.89
C ILE A 39 -17.69 -10.72 8.95
N LYS A 40 -17.56 -11.06 7.65
CA LYS A 40 -16.98 -10.17 6.63
C LYS A 40 -17.97 -9.11 6.10
N LEU A 41 -19.26 -9.25 6.41
CA LEU A 41 -20.32 -8.34 5.94
C LEU A 41 -20.05 -6.85 6.26
N PRO A 42 -19.53 -6.45 7.44
CA PRO A 42 -19.23 -5.05 7.73
C PRO A 42 -18.31 -4.42 6.70
N VAL A 43 -17.29 -5.13 6.19
CA VAL A 43 -16.37 -4.61 5.17
C VAL A 43 -17.12 -4.25 3.89
N PHE A 44 -18.07 -5.11 3.48
CA PHE A 44 -18.85 -4.89 2.26
C PHE A 44 -19.90 -3.78 2.42
N LEU A 45 -20.39 -3.51 3.62
CA LEU A 45 -21.40 -2.47 3.88
C LEU A 45 -20.77 -1.08 4.09
N THR A 46 -19.59 -1.00 4.69
CA THR A 46 -18.97 0.30 5.00
C THR A 46 -18.65 1.13 3.76
N ILE A 47 -18.31 0.49 2.64
CA ILE A 47 -17.94 1.19 1.39
C ILE A 47 -19.16 1.87 0.74
N PRO A 48 -20.30 1.18 0.49
CA PRO A 48 -21.50 1.84 -0.02
C PRO A 48 -22.01 2.94 0.93
N ILE A 49 -21.97 2.73 2.24
CA ILE A 49 -22.37 3.74 3.23
C ILE A 49 -21.49 4.98 3.09
N MET A 50 -20.16 4.81 3.03
CA MET A 50 -19.23 5.91 2.82
C MET A 50 -19.47 6.61 1.48
N PHE A 51 -19.74 5.85 0.42
CA PHE A 51 -20.03 6.39 -0.91
C PHE A 51 -21.30 7.25 -0.93
N VAL A 52 -22.40 6.75 -0.33
CA VAL A 52 -23.65 7.51 -0.19
C VAL A 52 -23.41 8.81 0.59
N PHE A 53 -22.65 8.73 1.68
CA PHE A 53 -22.30 9.91 2.48
C PHE A 53 -21.51 10.95 1.69
N CYS A 54 -20.66 10.52 0.75
CA CYS A 54 -19.80 11.39 -0.05
C CYS A 54 -20.37 11.69 -1.45
N TRP A 55 -21.55 11.17 -1.81
CA TRP A 55 -22.11 11.21 -3.16
C TRP A 55 -22.11 12.61 -3.80
N LYS A 56 -22.62 13.61 -3.08
CA LYS A 56 -22.64 15.00 -3.56
C LYS A 56 -21.22 15.52 -3.87
N THR A 57 -20.23 15.16 -3.06
CA THR A 57 -18.83 15.55 -3.28
C THR A 57 -18.25 14.83 -4.48
N PHE A 58 -18.56 13.55 -4.65
CA PHE A 58 -18.09 12.74 -5.77
C PHE A 58 -18.60 13.25 -7.13
N ILE A 59 -19.86 13.68 -7.21
CA ILE A 59 -20.45 14.19 -8.46
C ILE A 59 -19.92 15.58 -8.81
N ASN A 60 -19.60 16.42 -7.81
CA ASN A 60 -19.19 17.79 -8.05
C ASN A 60 -18.02 17.88 -9.06
N HIS A 61 -18.15 18.85 -9.98
CA HIS A 61 -17.06 19.21 -10.87
C HIS A 61 -16.06 20.11 -10.15
N THR A 62 -14.81 19.71 -10.17
CA THR A 62 -13.70 20.53 -9.70
C THR A 62 -12.56 20.48 -10.71
N ASN A 63 -11.89 21.60 -10.91
CA ASN A 63 -10.71 21.69 -11.80
C ASN A 63 -9.45 21.07 -11.21
N ASN A 64 -9.53 20.51 -9.99
CA ASN A 64 -8.38 19.87 -9.37
C ASN A 64 -8.08 18.51 -10.02
N LYS A 65 -6.90 18.42 -10.63
CA LYS A 65 -6.48 17.24 -11.39
C LYS A 65 -6.33 15.98 -10.53
N LEU A 66 -5.89 16.10 -9.26
CA LEU A 66 -5.78 14.95 -8.36
C LEU A 66 -7.16 14.42 -7.96
N PHE A 67 -8.10 15.32 -7.71
CA PHE A 67 -9.48 14.96 -7.45
C PHE A 67 -10.11 14.20 -8.63
N GLN A 68 -9.89 14.68 -9.85
CA GLN A 68 -10.38 14.00 -11.05
C GLN A 68 -9.74 12.62 -11.24
N LEU A 69 -8.43 12.48 -11.01
CA LEU A 69 -7.76 11.18 -11.09
C LEU A 69 -8.35 10.18 -10.08
N MET A 70 -8.52 10.59 -8.81
CA MET A 70 -9.14 9.72 -7.79
C MET A 70 -10.56 9.29 -8.18
N LYS A 71 -11.34 10.22 -8.74
CA LYS A 71 -12.70 9.94 -9.25
C LYS A 71 -12.67 8.91 -10.38
N TRP A 72 -11.82 9.11 -11.39
CA TRP A 72 -11.75 8.21 -12.52
C TRP A 72 -11.19 6.83 -12.19
N ILE A 73 -10.28 6.72 -11.23
CA ILE A 73 -9.80 5.43 -10.71
C ILE A 73 -10.96 4.64 -10.09
N ILE A 74 -11.82 5.27 -9.28
CA ILE A 74 -12.99 4.58 -8.72
C ILE A 74 -13.97 4.18 -9.82
N ILE A 75 -14.22 5.06 -10.79
CA ILE A 75 -15.12 4.75 -11.93
C ILE A 75 -14.56 3.57 -12.73
N SER A 76 -13.27 3.55 -13.06
CA SER A 76 -12.65 2.43 -13.78
C SER A 76 -12.76 1.12 -13.01
N THR A 77 -12.57 1.20 -11.68
CA THR A 77 -12.72 0.05 -10.78
C THR A 77 -14.17 -0.49 -10.77
N VAL A 78 -15.17 0.39 -10.77
CA VAL A 78 -16.58 -0.02 -10.85
C VAL A 78 -16.91 -0.62 -12.24
N ILE A 79 -16.42 -0.01 -13.33
CA ILE A 79 -16.60 -0.54 -14.69
C ILE A 79 -16.05 -1.97 -14.78
N SER A 80 -14.93 -2.26 -14.14
CA SER A 80 -14.31 -3.58 -14.18
C SER A 80 -15.16 -4.69 -13.55
N ILE A 81 -16.07 -4.36 -12.61
CA ILE A 81 -17.04 -5.33 -12.08
C ILE A 81 -18.01 -5.80 -13.18
N PHE A 82 -18.49 -4.85 -13.99
CA PHE A 82 -19.36 -5.19 -15.11
C PHE A 82 -18.62 -5.95 -16.21
N SER A 83 -17.35 -5.61 -16.44
CA SER A 83 -16.48 -6.36 -17.35
C SER A 83 -16.34 -7.83 -16.92
N ALA A 84 -16.07 -8.08 -15.63
CA ALA A 84 -16.01 -9.44 -15.09
C ALA A 84 -17.33 -10.20 -15.25
N TYR A 85 -18.45 -9.52 -15.11
CA TYR A 85 -19.77 -10.13 -15.34
C TYR A 85 -19.98 -10.54 -16.80
N VAL A 86 -19.71 -9.64 -17.73
CA VAL A 86 -19.96 -9.85 -19.17
C VAL A 86 -18.99 -10.87 -19.77
N PHE A 87 -17.70 -10.76 -19.49
CA PHE A 87 -16.67 -11.54 -20.20
C PHE A 87 -16.24 -12.82 -19.45
N TRP A 88 -16.42 -12.86 -18.12
CA TRP A 88 -16.00 -14.00 -17.30
C TRP A 88 -17.15 -14.72 -16.60
N GLY A 89 -18.39 -14.23 -16.74
CA GLY A 89 -19.56 -14.82 -16.09
C GLY A 89 -19.55 -14.70 -14.56
N GLN A 90 -18.71 -13.82 -13.99
CA GLN A 90 -18.68 -13.59 -12.54
C GLN A 90 -19.86 -12.71 -12.13
N SER A 91 -20.69 -13.15 -11.19
CA SER A 91 -21.82 -12.33 -10.75
C SER A 91 -21.37 -10.98 -10.20
N ILE A 92 -22.16 -9.94 -10.40
CA ILE A 92 -21.86 -8.56 -9.94
C ILE A 92 -21.58 -8.53 -8.42
N ILE A 93 -22.30 -9.32 -7.63
CA ILE A 93 -22.09 -9.41 -6.18
C ILE A 93 -20.72 -9.99 -5.86
N LEU A 94 -20.28 -11.05 -6.54
CA LEU A 94 -18.96 -11.62 -6.36
C LEU A 94 -17.87 -10.67 -6.87
N GLY A 95 -18.11 -9.99 -7.99
CA GLY A 95 -17.21 -8.96 -8.49
C GLY A 95 -17.03 -7.81 -7.50
N TYR A 96 -18.12 -7.33 -6.90
CA TYR A 96 -18.07 -6.31 -5.85
C TYR A 96 -17.30 -6.84 -4.61
N ARG A 97 -17.59 -8.05 -4.14
CA ARG A 97 -16.88 -8.64 -2.98
C ARG A 97 -15.38 -8.77 -3.21
N ALA A 98 -14.97 -9.17 -4.41
CA ALA A 98 -13.57 -9.27 -4.74
C ALA A 98 -12.83 -7.93 -4.68
N ILE A 99 -13.48 -6.85 -5.15
CA ILE A 99 -12.85 -5.53 -5.31
C ILE A 99 -13.16 -4.56 -4.17
N ALA A 100 -13.96 -4.96 -3.19
CA ALA A 100 -14.45 -4.07 -2.14
C ALA A 100 -13.32 -3.34 -1.39
N THR A 101 -12.25 -4.05 -1.02
CA THR A 101 -11.07 -3.42 -0.41
C THR A 101 -10.46 -2.34 -1.31
N GLY A 102 -10.47 -2.56 -2.64
CA GLY A 102 -10.03 -1.61 -3.64
C GLY A 102 -10.88 -0.32 -3.74
N LEU A 103 -12.12 -0.37 -3.30
CA LEU A 103 -13.01 0.79 -3.27
C LEU A 103 -12.90 1.64 -1.99
N THR A 104 -12.02 1.29 -1.05
CA THR A 104 -11.70 2.11 0.13
C THR A 104 -11.20 3.51 -0.27
N LEU A 105 -10.78 3.71 -1.53
CA LEU A 105 -10.45 5.01 -2.13
C LEU A 105 -11.55 6.06 -2.00
N VAL A 106 -12.79 5.66 -1.79
CA VAL A 106 -13.92 6.56 -1.50
C VAL A 106 -13.65 7.42 -0.26
N PHE A 107 -12.80 6.96 0.66
CA PHE A 107 -12.38 7.74 1.84
C PHE A 107 -11.73 9.08 1.49
N TYR A 108 -11.09 9.21 0.32
CA TYR A 108 -10.57 10.48 -0.17
C TYR A 108 -11.66 11.57 -0.27
N PHE A 109 -12.86 11.21 -0.76
CA PHE A 109 -13.98 12.15 -0.92
C PHE A 109 -14.58 12.55 0.43
N TYR A 110 -14.51 11.66 1.42
CA TYR A 110 -14.83 11.99 2.81
C TYR A 110 -13.87 13.06 3.34
N LEU A 111 -12.56 12.86 3.20
CA LEU A 111 -11.55 13.84 3.61
C LEU A 111 -11.74 15.18 2.89
N TYR A 112 -11.98 15.15 1.59
CA TYR A 112 -12.20 16.36 0.80
C TYR A 112 -13.47 17.12 1.21
N LYS A 113 -14.53 16.41 1.61
CA LYS A 113 -15.78 17.00 2.13
C LYS A 113 -15.59 17.62 3.51
N ARG A 114 -14.91 16.91 4.41
CA ARG A 114 -14.81 17.31 5.83
C ARG A 114 -13.66 18.26 6.12
N LYS A 115 -12.62 18.26 5.31
CA LYS A 115 -11.42 19.11 5.45
C LYS A 115 -10.80 19.03 6.86
N PRO A 116 -10.42 17.82 7.31
CA PRO A 116 -9.82 17.66 8.63
C PRO A 116 -8.52 18.44 8.74
N SER A 117 -8.19 18.86 9.97
CA SER A 117 -6.91 19.49 10.26
C SER A 117 -5.74 18.53 10.06
N ILE A 118 -4.58 19.09 9.74
CA ILE A 118 -3.33 18.32 9.62
C ILE A 118 -3.07 17.57 10.93
N ASN A 119 -3.29 18.20 12.08
CA ASN A 119 -3.06 17.60 13.39
C ASN A 119 -3.93 16.35 13.60
N SER A 120 -5.21 16.38 13.20
CA SER A 120 -6.09 15.23 13.28
C SER A 120 -5.61 14.07 12.39
N LEU A 121 -5.14 14.37 11.18
CA LEU A 121 -4.60 13.35 10.25
C LEU A 121 -3.28 12.75 10.77
N GLU A 122 -2.37 13.57 11.28
CA GLU A 122 -1.10 13.09 11.83
C GLU A 122 -1.32 12.25 13.09
N THR A 123 -2.25 12.66 13.97
CA THR A 123 -2.66 11.87 15.13
C THR A 123 -3.22 10.52 14.71
N TYR A 124 -4.08 10.51 13.69
CA TYR A 124 -4.61 9.27 13.11
C TYR A 124 -3.49 8.33 12.62
N ILE A 125 -2.53 8.87 11.85
CA ILE A 125 -1.40 8.09 11.33
C ILE A 125 -0.59 7.47 12.47
N PHE A 126 -0.29 8.23 13.53
CA PHE A 126 0.43 7.71 14.70
C PHE A 126 -0.36 6.63 15.44
N ILE A 127 -1.66 6.86 15.69
CA ILE A 127 -2.51 5.89 16.38
C ILE A 127 -2.49 4.54 15.65
N PHE A 128 -2.72 4.53 14.34
CA PHE A 128 -2.79 3.28 13.57
C PHE A 128 -1.41 2.65 13.35
N GLY A 129 -0.34 3.43 13.28
CA GLY A 129 1.03 2.91 13.27
C GLY A 129 1.39 2.20 14.59
N ILE A 130 1.07 2.82 15.73
CA ILE A 130 1.31 2.21 17.06
C ILE A 130 0.40 1.00 17.28
N LEU A 131 -0.89 1.13 16.94
CA LEU A 131 -1.84 0.03 17.06
C LEU A 131 -1.38 -1.20 16.28
N TYR A 132 -0.89 -1.01 15.06
CA TYR A 132 -0.33 -2.11 14.28
C TYR A 132 0.86 -2.78 15.00
N CYS A 133 1.80 -2.01 15.58
CA CYS A 133 2.91 -2.57 16.33
C CYS A 133 2.43 -3.41 17.54
N VAL A 134 1.45 -2.90 18.28
CA VAL A 134 0.88 -3.60 19.44
C VAL A 134 0.21 -4.91 19.02
N LEU A 135 -0.62 -4.86 17.98
CA LEU A 135 -1.31 -6.06 17.45
C LEU A 135 -0.32 -7.07 16.88
N TRP A 136 0.75 -6.62 16.23
CA TRP A 136 1.79 -7.48 15.71
C TRP A 136 2.56 -8.19 16.84
N LEU A 137 2.94 -7.47 17.90
CA LEU A 137 3.58 -8.07 19.08
C LEU A 137 2.66 -9.08 19.76
N TYR A 138 1.38 -8.76 19.86
CA TYR A 138 0.39 -9.69 20.40
C TYR A 138 0.30 -10.96 19.54
N ALA A 139 0.24 -10.83 18.22
CA ALA A 139 0.23 -11.97 17.31
C ALA A 139 1.50 -12.80 17.43
N MET A 140 2.68 -12.17 17.54
CA MET A 140 3.95 -12.85 17.78
C MET A 140 3.97 -13.64 19.10
N SER A 141 3.38 -13.07 20.19
CA SER A 141 3.33 -13.74 21.50
C SER A 141 2.44 -14.98 21.52
N LYS A 142 1.54 -15.12 20.54
CA LYS A 142 0.60 -16.24 20.42
C LYS A 142 1.05 -17.31 19.43
N PHE A 143 2.18 -17.08 18.74
CA PHE A 143 2.72 -18.07 17.81
C PHE A 143 2.88 -19.44 18.49
N PRO A 144 2.55 -20.58 17.84
CA PRO A 144 2.12 -20.74 16.44
C PRO A 144 0.60 -20.57 16.21
N VAL A 145 -0.17 -20.13 17.21
CA VAL A 145 -1.62 -19.93 17.06
C VAL A 145 -1.88 -18.66 16.26
N PRO A 146 -2.51 -18.76 15.08
CA PRO A 146 -2.84 -17.60 14.28
C PRO A 146 -3.90 -16.72 14.96
N VAL A 147 -3.62 -15.43 15.11
CA VAL A 147 -4.51 -14.49 15.80
C VAL A 147 -5.22 -13.56 14.82
N PHE A 148 -4.49 -13.00 13.85
CA PHE A 148 -5.00 -12.09 12.85
C PHE A 148 -4.54 -12.52 11.45
N GLY A 149 -5.30 -12.11 10.45
CA GLY A 149 -4.88 -12.26 9.07
C GLY A 149 -5.41 -13.53 8.43
N PHE A 150 -6.70 -13.50 8.08
CA PHE A 150 -7.26 -14.45 7.14
C PHE A 150 -6.82 -14.10 5.72
N ASN A 151 -6.21 -15.07 5.04
CA ASN A 151 -6.34 -15.17 3.60
C ASN A 151 -7.77 -15.63 3.28
N GLU A 152 -8.28 -15.33 2.09
CA GLU A 152 -9.60 -15.79 1.63
C GLU A 152 -9.77 -17.32 1.73
N ASP A 153 -8.66 -18.05 1.74
CA ASP A 153 -8.59 -19.53 1.80
C ASP A 153 -8.46 -20.09 3.22
N GLY A 154 -8.52 -19.25 4.26
CA GLY A 154 -8.48 -19.70 5.65
C GLY A 154 -7.11 -20.13 6.18
N GLU A 155 -6.06 -20.01 5.38
CA GLU A 155 -4.70 -20.33 5.78
C GLU A 155 -4.00 -19.11 6.39
N VAL A 156 -3.48 -19.28 7.59
CA VAL A 156 -2.50 -18.38 8.16
C VAL A 156 -1.19 -18.66 7.47
N LYS A 157 -0.73 -17.73 6.66
CA LYS A 157 0.62 -17.84 6.09
C LYS A 157 1.67 -17.55 7.17
N GLU A 158 1.93 -18.56 7.95
CA GLU A 158 3.19 -18.69 8.66
C GLU A 158 4.18 -19.25 7.65
N ASP A 159 5.14 -18.45 7.26
CA ASP A 159 6.18 -18.89 6.34
C ASP A 159 7.27 -19.63 7.13
N ILE A 160 6.89 -20.74 7.78
CA ILE A 160 7.80 -21.65 8.50
C ILE A 160 8.79 -22.28 7.50
N SER A 161 8.41 -22.39 6.23
CA SER A 161 9.25 -22.99 5.19
C SER A 161 10.61 -22.31 5.01
N ARG A 162 10.76 -21.08 5.54
CA ARG A 162 11.99 -20.29 5.48
C ARG A 162 12.67 -20.12 6.84
N GLY A 163 12.32 -20.92 7.83
CA GLY A 163 12.87 -20.83 9.18
C GLY A 163 12.56 -19.53 9.93
N MET A 164 11.59 -18.74 9.45
CA MET A 164 11.26 -17.46 10.04
C MET A 164 9.76 -17.32 10.29
N ILE A 165 9.42 -16.76 11.46
CA ILE A 165 8.04 -16.43 11.80
C ILE A 165 7.67 -15.14 11.05
N ARG A 166 6.68 -15.24 10.16
CA ARG A 166 6.23 -14.13 9.32
C ARG A 166 4.75 -13.90 9.48
N ILE A 167 4.39 -12.95 10.34
CA ILE A 167 3.00 -12.61 10.58
C ILE A 167 2.59 -11.46 9.65
N ASN A 168 1.63 -11.75 8.78
CA ASN A 168 1.12 -10.81 7.80
C ASN A 168 -0.36 -10.55 8.01
N PHE A 169 -0.72 -9.33 8.40
CA PHE A 169 -2.11 -8.87 8.41
C PHE A 169 -2.21 -7.44 7.88
N ILE A 170 -3.42 -6.99 7.56
CA ILE A 170 -3.69 -5.65 7.02
C ILE A 170 -3.34 -4.61 8.09
N GLY A 171 -2.84 -3.45 7.70
CA GLY A 171 -2.40 -2.37 8.62
C GLY A 171 -0.91 -2.09 8.57
N ARG A 172 -0.12 -2.96 7.94
CA ARG A 172 1.34 -2.82 7.81
C ARG A 172 1.76 -1.51 7.15
N ILE A 173 1.03 -1.05 6.17
CA ILE A 173 1.33 0.19 5.45
C ILE A 173 1.11 1.42 6.33
N SER A 174 0.21 1.35 7.31
CA SER A 174 0.06 2.42 8.31
C SER A 174 1.33 2.60 9.14
N LEU A 175 2.07 1.53 9.45
CA LEU A 175 3.37 1.60 10.12
C LEU A 175 4.41 2.34 9.25
N ILE A 176 4.49 2.02 7.95
CA ILE A 176 5.41 2.70 7.02
C ILE A 176 5.05 4.17 6.90
N PHE A 177 3.77 4.50 6.84
CA PHE A 177 3.31 5.88 6.78
C PHE A 177 3.64 6.66 8.07
N ALA A 178 3.46 6.03 9.24
CA ALA A 178 3.85 6.60 10.54
C ALA A 178 5.38 6.76 10.67
N TYR A 179 6.16 5.85 10.09
CA TYR A 179 7.60 5.98 9.98
C TYR A 179 7.99 7.25 9.19
N PHE A 180 7.45 7.43 7.98
CA PHE A 180 7.75 8.63 7.19
C PHE A 180 7.31 9.93 7.88
N LEU A 181 6.15 9.91 8.55
CA LEU A 181 5.70 11.05 9.35
C LEU A 181 6.68 11.37 10.48
N SER A 182 7.13 10.36 11.23
CA SER A 182 8.08 10.54 12.34
C SER A 182 9.42 11.09 11.84
N LEU A 183 9.93 10.53 10.75
CA LEU A 183 11.16 10.99 10.12
C LEU A 183 11.06 12.46 9.65
N ASN A 184 9.95 12.81 9.00
CA ASN A 184 9.72 14.18 8.53
C ASN A 184 9.62 15.15 9.71
N LYS A 185 8.87 14.80 10.78
CA LYS A 185 8.78 15.62 12.00
C LYS A 185 10.13 15.83 12.66
N TYR A 186 11.00 14.83 12.67
CA TYR A 186 12.37 15.01 13.16
C TYR A 186 13.12 16.07 12.37
N TYR A 187 13.07 16.04 11.04
CA TYR A 187 13.78 17.03 10.22
C TYR A 187 13.20 18.44 10.32
N VAL A 188 11.88 18.57 10.48
CA VAL A 188 11.19 19.87 10.60
C VAL A 188 11.34 20.45 12.01
N GLN A 189 11.02 19.66 13.04
CA GLN A 189 10.96 20.15 14.43
C GLN A 189 12.27 19.98 15.19
N LYS A 190 13.25 19.22 14.68
CA LYS A 190 14.53 18.90 15.31
C LYS A 190 14.42 18.22 16.70
N LYS A 191 13.28 17.67 17.05
CA LYS A 191 13.06 16.97 18.32
C LYS A 191 13.52 15.52 18.22
N LYS A 192 14.50 15.14 19.05
CA LYS A 192 15.10 13.77 19.06
C LYS A 192 14.07 12.66 19.30
N VAL A 193 12.97 12.97 20.00
CA VAL A 193 11.88 11.98 20.24
C VAL A 193 11.31 11.41 18.93
N TYR A 194 11.15 12.24 17.90
CA TYR A 194 10.66 11.74 16.59
C TYR A 194 11.67 10.87 15.88
N LEU A 195 12.97 11.09 16.09
CA LEU A 195 14.00 10.21 15.57
C LEU A 195 13.93 8.83 16.23
N VAL A 196 13.79 8.80 17.57
CA VAL A 196 13.64 7.54 18.32
C VAL A 196 12.41 6.77 17.84
N ILE A 197 11.27 7.46 17.68
CA ILE A 197 10.03 6.84 17.17
C ILE A 197 10.24 6.31 15.72
N ALA A 198 10.92 7.07 14.85
CA ALA A 198 11.21 6.62 13.49
C ALA A 198 12.12 5.38 13.50
N ILE A 199 13.16 5.34 14.32
CA ILE A 199 14.01 4.16 14.47
C ILE A 199 13.21 2.95 14.94
N LEU A 200 12.36 3.11 15.96
CA LEU A 200 11.50 2.02 16.45
C LEU A 200 10.57 1.51 15.36
N PHE A 201 9.88 2.38 14.63
CA PHE A 201 9.02 1.96 13.52
C PHE A 201 9.81 1.26 12.41
N PHE A 202 11.02 1.73 12.09
CA PHE A 202 11.86 1.08 11.10
C PHE A 202 12.30 -0.32 11.55
N LEU A 203 12.64 -0.50 12.83
CA LEU A 203 12.94 -1.82 13.39
C LEU A 203 11.74 -2.78 13.24
N PHE A 204 10.51 -2.32 13.53
CA PHE A 204 9.32 -3.12 13.29
C PHE A 204 9.12 -3.48 11.81
N ILE A 205 9.44 -2.56 10.87
CA ILE A 205 9.40 -2.85 9.43
C ILE A 205 10.40 -3.96 9.08
N VAL A 206 11.61 -3.91 9.63
CA VAL A 206 12.65 -4.93 9.41
C VAL A 206 12.23 -6.28 10.00
N MET A 207 11.68 -6.30 11.22
CA MET A 207 11.22 -7.53 11.89
C MET A 207 10.12 -8.27 11.13
N GLN A 208 9.38 -7.61 10.23
CA GLN A 208 8.38 -8.27 9.37
C GLN A 208 8.99 -9.06 8.21
N VAL A 209 10.29 -9.02 8.03
CA VAL A 209 11.06 -9.82 7.05
C VAL A 209 10.52 -9.72 5.62
N THR A 210 9.95 -8.58 5.24
CA THR A 210 9.45 -8.34 3.88
C THR A 210 10.47 -7.49 3.11
N ARG A 211 11.42 -8.18 2.43
CA ARG A 211 12.58 -7.57 1.76
C ARG A 211 12.23 -6.33 0.91
N GLN A 212 11.21 -6.42 0.08
CA GLN A 212 10.78 -5.31 -0.78
C GLN A 212 10.32 -4.07 0.01
N LEU A 213 9.59 -4.24 1.13
CA LEU A 213 9.16 -3.11 1.95
C LEU A 213 10.34 -2.43 2.63
N ILE A 214 11.28 -3.23 3.14
CA ILE A 214 12.52 -2.73 3.74
C ILE A 214 13.31 -1.93 2.69
N LEU A 215 13.51 -2.51 1.50
CA LEU A 215 14.27 -1.90 0.41
C LEU A 215 13.66 -0.56 -0.02
N TRP A 216 12.37 -0.52 -0.33
CA TRP A 216 11.73 0.70 -0.83
C TRP A 216 11.59 1.77 0.26
N THR A 217 11.35 1.37 1.51
CA THR A 217 11.33 2.30 2.64
C THR A 217 12.72 2.91 2.86
N ALA A 218 13.78 2.09 2.83
CA ALA A 218 15.15 2.55 2.96
C ALA A 218 15.55 3.47 1.80
N LEU A 219 15.23 3.10 0.55
CA LEU A 219 15.53 3.91 -0.64
C LEU A 219 14.90 5.31 -0.55
N VAL A 220 13.59 5.38 -0.23
CA VAL A 220 12.89 6.67 -0.09
C VAL A 220 13.48 7.48 1.06
N THR A 221 13.86 6.83 2.16
CA THR A 221 14.53 7.48 3.29
C THR A 221 15.87 8.08 2.86
N VAL A 222 16.70 7.32 2.16
CA VAL A 222 18.02 7.79 1.65
C VAL A 222 17.82 8.99 0.74
N ILE A 223 16.89 8.92 -0.21
CA ILE A 223 16.60 10.04 -1.13
C ILE A 223 16.16 11.29 -0.34
N TYR A 224 15.28 11.14 0.66
CA TYR A 224 14.80 12.24 1.49
C TYR A 224 15.92 12.85 2.34
N VAL A 225 16.71 12.02 3.04
CA VAL A 225 17.84 12.46 3.89
C VAL A 225 18.91 13.16 3.06
N PHE A 226 19.22 12.63 1.86
CA PHE A 226 20.16 13.23 0.92
C PHE A 226 19.79 14.67 0.56
N GLN A 227 18.53 14.91 0.30
CA GLN A 227 18.08 16.27 -0.06
C GLN A 227 18.15 17.25 1.12
N LYS A 228 17.97 16.75 2.34
CA LYS A 228 18.06 17.57 3.56
C LYS A 228 19.49 17.78 4.04
N ASN A 229 20.38 16.82 3.84
CA ASN A 229 21.77 16.91 4.29
C ASN A 229 22.72 16.04 3.43
N ARG A 230 23.41 16.67 2.50
CA ARG A 230 24.37 15.98 1.59
C ARG A 230 25.51 15.27 2.33
N LYS A 231 25.96 15.78 3.49
CA LYS A 231 27.02 15.14 4.28
C LYS A 231 26.57 13.79 4.86
N LEU A 232 25.30 13.73 5.32
CA LEU A 232 24.73 12.47 5.82
C LEU A 232 24.58 11.41 4.73
N LEU A 233 24.44 11.80 3.46
CA LEU A 233 24.44 10.84 2.37
C LEU A 233 25.78 10.12 2.25
N TYR A 234 26.89 10.87 2.20
CA TYR A 234 28.21 10.24 2.12
C TYR A 234 28.42 9.28 3.29
N LEU A 235 27.98 9.68 4.49
CA LEU A 235 28.07 8.81 5.68
C LEU A 235 27.17 7.55 5.54
N SER A 236 25.98 7.70 5.02
CA SER A 236 25.07 6.55 4.80
C SER A 236 25.53 5.64 3.67
N ILE A 237 26.11 6.18 2.59
CA ILE A 237 26.73 5.37 1.51
C ILE A 237 27.94 4.61 2.06
N VAL A 238 28.83 5.29 2.78
CA VAL A 238 30.00 4.64 3.43
C VAL A 238 29.53 3.57 4.38
N PHE A 239 28.49 3.83 5.20
CA PHE A 239 27.91 2.86 6.12
C PHE A 239 27.31 1.63 5.40
N VAL A 240 26.56 1.85 4.32
CA VAL A 240 26.00 0.74 3.51
C VAL A 240 27.10 -0.08 2.84
N ILE A 241 28.12 0.59 2.28
CA ILE A 241 29.29 -0.09 1.68
C ILE A 241 30.05 -0.87 2.78
N SER A 242 30.25 -0.26 3.96
CA SER A 242 30.90 -0.93 5.09
C SER A 242 30.10 -2.16 5.58
N LEU A 243 28.77 -2.06 5.67
CA LEU A 243 27.91 -3.20 5.99
C LEU A 243 27.96 -4.29 4.92
N PHE A 244 28.03 -3.91 3.63
CA PHE A 244 28.17 -4.86 2.53
C PHE A 244 29.53 -5.57 2.55
N LEU A 245 30.60 -4.83 2.83
CA LEU A 245 31.95 -5.38 2.96
C LEU A 245 32.08 -6.25 4.22
N LEU A 246 31.53 -5.81 5.36
CA LEU A 246 31.47 -6.59 6.59
C LEU A 246 30.58 -7.82 6.43
N GLY A 247 29.48 -7.73 5.69
CA GLY A 247 28.60 -8.88 5.40
C GLY A 247 29.28 -9.97 4.57
N LYS A 248 30.30 -9.65 3.78
CA LYS A 248 31.16 -10.64 3.10
C LYS A 248 32.19 -11.29 4.03
N THR A 249 32.55 -10.65 5.14
CA THR A 249 33.54 -11.14 6.10
C THR A 249 32.92 -11.79 7.34
N ILE A 250 31.66 -11.43 7.66
CA ILE A 250 30.90 -12.02 8.76
C ILE A 250 30.05 -13.15 8.17
N THR A 251 30.44 -14.39 8.42
CA THR A 251 29.59 -15.57 8.21
C THR A 251 28.46 -15.50 9.23
N PHE A 252 27.30 -14.94 8.83
CA PHE A 252 26.10 -15.06 9.65
C PHE A 252 25.72 -16.54 9.72
N SER A 253 25.48 -17.05 10.92
CA SER A 253 24.90 -18.40 11.08
C SER A 253 23.70 -18.53 10.16
N GLN A 254 23.59 -19.61 9.40
CA GLN A 254 22.45 -19.88 8.50
C GLN A 254 21.13 -19.87 9.26
N ASP A 255 21.16 -20.15 10.56
CA ASP A 255 19.99 -20.10 11.46
C ASP A 255 19.60 -18.67 11.88
N SER A 256 20.41 -17.66 11.56
CA SER A 256 20.05 -16.26 11.86
C SER A 256 19.13 -15.69 10.79
N VAL A 257 18.20 -14.79 11.19
CA VAL A 257 17.25 -14.09 10.29
C VAL A 257 17.99 -13.44 9.10
N ILE A 258 19.14 -12.82 9.36
CA ILE A 258 19.96 -12.16 8.35
C ILE A 258 20.64 -13.20 7.44
N GLY A 259 21.19 -14.28 8.01
CA GLY A 259 21.79 -15.37 7.26
C GLY A 259 20.81 -16.02 6.30
N THR A 260 19.62 -16.37 6.77
CA THR A 260 18.55 -16.91 5.91
C THR A 260 18.13 -15.94 4.81
N MET A 261 18.05 -14.63 5.09
CA MET A 261 17.73 -13.63 4.05
C MET A 261 18.82 -13.55 2.96
N ILE A 262 20.10 -13.67 3.34
CA ILE A 262 21.23 -13.67 2.42
C ILE A 262 21.18 -14.94 1.56
N THR A 263 21.08 -16.11 2.18
CA THR A 263 21.04 -17.41 1.48
C THR A 263 19.90 -17.46 0.47
N LEU A 264 18.67 -17.04 0.85
CA LEU A 264 17.53 -16.97 -0.07
C LEU A 264 17.73 -15.97 -1.22
N THR A 265 18.55 -14.94 -1.01
CA THR A 265 18.87 -13.98 -2.07
C THR A 265 19.91 -14.57 -3.03
N GLU A 266 20.90 -15.27 -2.50
CA GLU A 266 21.92 -15.97 -3.30
C GLU A 266 21.33 -17.12 -4.12
N GLU A 267 20.41 -17.90 -3.56
CA GLU A 267 19.66 -18.93 -4.29
C GLU A 267 18.84 -18.34 -5.44
N GLN A 268 18.16 -17.21 -5.23
CA GLN A 268 17.44 -16.52 -6.30
C GLN A 268 18.37 -15.99 -7.39
N MET A 269 19.54 -15.46 -7.00
CA MET A 269 20.55 -14.99 -7.97
C MET A 269 21.15 -16.15 -8.77
N SER A 270 21.44 -17.27 -8.11
CA SER A 270 21.99 -18.45 -8.80
C SER A 270 20.98 -19.08 -9.76
N ASN A 271 19.71 -19.15 -9.39
CA ASN A 271 18.65 -19.63 -10.29
C ASN A 271 18.49 -18.73 -11.53
N ASN A 272 18.60 -17.41 -11.37
CA ASN A 272 18.57 -16.47 -12.51
C ASN A 272 19.82 -16.62 -13.40
N GLN A 273 21.00 -16.95 -12.82
CA GLN A 273 22.23 -17.20 -13.59
C GLN A 273 22.18 -18.50 -14.38
N GLN A 274 21.34 -19.46 -13.95
CA GLN A 274 21.12 -20.73 -14.68
C GLN A 274 20.14 -20.60 -15.86
N GLY A 275 19.75 -19.39 -16.23
CA GLY A 275 18.88 -19.12 -17.38
C GLY A 275 17.38 -19.22 -17.10
N ASN A 276 16.97 -19.42 -15.85
CA ASN A 276 15.57 -19.31 -15.46
C ASN A 276 15.21 -17.83 -15.31
N GLU A 277 14.27 -17.33 -16.11
CA GLU A 277 13.73 -15.96 -15.95
C GLU A 277 13.16 -15.79 -14.54
N ASP A 278 13.33 -14.58 -13.97
CA ASP A 278 12.66 -14.23 -12.71
C ASP A 278 11.16 -14.46 -12.87
N ILE A 279 10.57 -15.17 -11.95
CA ILE A 279 9.13 -15.52 -11.99
C ILE A 279 8.25 -14.30 -12.19
N ARG A 280 8.62 -13.15 -11.63
CA ARG A 280 7.87 -11.90 -11.80
C ARG A 280 7.89 -11.38 -13.24
N VAL A 281 8.98 -11.56 -13.97
CA VAL A 281 9.04 -11.18 -15.39
C VAL A 281 8.07 -12.04 -16.18
N THR A 282 8.02 -13.34 -15.89
CA THR A 282 7.06 -14.27 -16.49
C THR A 282 5.61 -13.91 -16.11
N GLU A 283 5.35 -13.56 -14.83
CA GLU A 283 4.04 -13.09 -14.36
C GLU A 283 3.62 -11.81 -15.08
N TYR A 284 4.49 -10.81 -15.19
CA TYR A 284 4.21 -9.59 -15.93
C TYR A 284 3.91 -9.87 -17.40
N ARG A 285 4.73 -10.69 -18.06
CA ARG A 285 4.49 -11.08 -19.46
C ARG A 285 3.11 -11.71 -19.59
N TYR A 286 2.81 -12.73 -18.78
CA TYR A 286 1.55 -13.45 -18.85
C TYR A 286 0.34 -12.53 -18.62
N PHE A 287 0.35 -11.74 -17.55
CA PHE A 287 -0.78 -10.88 -17.21
C PHE A 287 -0.99 -9.73 -18.19
N PHE A 288 0.05 -9.25 -18.86
CA PHE A 288 -0.08 -8.20 -19.86
C PHE A 288 -0.43 -8.71 -21.28
N THR A 289 -0.10 -9.96 -21.62
CA THR A 289 -0.24 -10.44 -23.01
C THR A 289 -1.21 -11.59 -23.18
N GLU A 290 -1.42 -12.42 -22.16
CA GLU A 290 -2.18 -13.68 -22.30
C GLU A 290 -3.46 -13.70 -21.46
N TRP A 291 -3.57 -12.85 -20.43
CA TRP A 291 -4.71 -12.89 -19.51
C TRP A 291 -6.01 -12.43 -20.14
N SER A 292 -5.99 -11.35 -20.89
CA SER A 292 -7.20 -10.71 -21.42
C SER A 292 -7.81 -11.52 -22.57
N ARG A 293 -9.13 -11.62 -22.58
CA ARG A 293 -9.86 -12.39 -23.62
C ARG A 293 -10.02 -11.63 -24.93
N ASN A 294 -10.02 -10.32 -24.88
CA ASN A 294 -10.23 -9.47 -26.05
C ASN A 294 -9.77 -8.03 -25.78
N ILE A 295 -9.72 -7.21 -26.85
CA ILE A 295 -9.28 -5.82 -26.79
C ILE A 295 -10.11 -4.93 -25.84
N ILE A 296 -11.39 -5.24 -25.62
CA ILE A 296 -12.24 -4.47 -24.71
C ILE A 296 -11.75 -4.69 -23.28
N THR A 297 -11.49 -5.96 -22.91
CA THR A 297 -10.96 -6.27 -21.58
C THR A 297 -9.53 -5.80 -21.38
N ASP A 298 -8.73 -5.60 -22.44
CA ASP A 298 -7.45 -4.89 -22.34
C ASP A 298 -7.63 -3.42 -21.95
N ILE A 299 -8.66 -2.76 -22.48
CA ILE A 299 -8.88 -1.32 -22.24
C ILE A 299 -9.53 -1.08 -20.88
N ILE A 300 -10.63 -1.78 -20.55
CA ILE A 300 -11.45 -1.52 -19.35
C ILE A 300 -11.17 -2.48 -18.18
N GLY A 301 -10.33 -3.48 -18.40
CA GLY A 301 -9.96 -4.51 -17.42
C GLY A 301 -10.90 -5.72 -17.41
N ASN A 302 -10.48 -6.73 -16.68
CA ASN A 302 -11.19 -8.01 -16.54
C ASN A 302 -11.92 -8.10 -15.17
N GLY A 303 -11.75 -7.11 -14.30
CA GLY A 303 -12.16 -7.18 -12.90
C GLY A 303 -11.27 -8.10 -12.07
N LEU A 304 -11.52 -8.14 -10.76
CA LEU A 304 -10.78 -9.01 -9.85
C LEU A 304 -11.49 -10.35 -9.72
N PRO A 305 -10.80 -11.50 -9.93
CA PRO A 305 -11.37 -12.83 -9.75
C PRO A 305 -11.78 -13.06 -8.28
N HIS A 306 -12.98 -13.61 -8.05
CA HIS A 306 -13.43 -14.05 -6.73
C HIS A 306 -13.33 -15.58 -6.63
N GLY A 307 -12.69 -16.12 -5.59
CA GLY A 307 -12.42 -17.55 -5.45
C GLY A 307 -13.63 -18.47 -5.64
N SER A 308 -14.83 -18.02 -5.26
CA SER A 308 -16.07 -18.81 -5.46
C SER A 308 -16.65 -18.77 -6.88
N SER A 309 -16.08 -17.99 -7.80
CA SER A 309 -16.53 -17.91 -9.20
C SER A 309 -15.74 -18.84 -10.10
N SER A 310 -16.26 -19.13 -11.31
CA SER A 310 -15.51 -19.83 -12.37
C SER A 310 -14.24 -19.07 -12.75
N TYR A 311 -14.31 -17.74 -12.75
CA TYR A 311 -13.17 -16.84 -12.99
C TYR A 311 -12.09 -16.99 -11.92
N GLY A 312 -12.49 -17.03 -10.63
CA GLY A 312 -11.55 -17.25 -9.53
C GLY A 312 -10.93 -18.63 -9.56
N LYS A 313 -11.71 -19.67 -9.86
CA LYS A 313 -11.18 -21.04 -10.05
C LYS A 313 -10.16 -21.13 -11.16
N TYR A 314 -10.34 -20.37 -12.24
CA TYR A 314 -9.35 -20.28 -13.32
C TYR A 314 -8.03 -19.69 -12.81
N LEU A 315 -8.07 -18.60 -12.02
CA LEU A 315 -6.88 -18.02 -11.40
C LEU A 315 -6.21 -19.00 -10.43
N THR A 316 -6.98 -19.69 -9.58
CA THR A 316 -6.44 -20.70 -8.66
C THR A 316 -5.71 -21.81 -9.40
N LYS A 317 -6.31 -22.34 -10.48
CA LYS A 317 -5.68 -23.35 -11.32
C LYS A 317 -4.34 -22.86 -11.92
N LEU A 318 -4.28 -21.62 -12.37
CA LEU A 318 -3.05 -21.01 -12.89
C LEU A 318 -1.97 -20.93 -11.80
N GLN A 319 -2.36 -20.51 -10.59
CA GLN A 319 -1.45 -20.44 -9.44
C GLN A 319 -0.90 -21.81 -9.03
N GLU A 320 -1.74 -22.84 -9.03
CA GLU A 320 -1.34 -24.21 -8.70
C GLU A 320 -0.42 -24.82 -9.75
N GLN A 321 -0.78 -24.66 -11.04
CA GLN A 321 -0.08 -25.33 -12.14
C GLN A 321 1.15 -24.59 -12.64
N GLN A 322 1.10 -23.25 -12.70
CA GLN A 322 2.17 -22.43 -13.29
C GLN A 322 2.88 -21.55 -12.27
N LYS A 323 2.43 -21.53 -11.00
CA LYS A 323 2.99 -20.70 -9.92
C LYS A 323 2.95 -19.19 -10.22
N LEU A 324 1.99 -18.74 -11.04
CA LEU A 324 1.82 -17.33 -11.38
C LEU A 324 0.83 -16.67 -10.43
N TYR A 325 1.31 -15.69 -9.65
CA TYR A 325 0.51 -15.02 -8.61
C TYR A 325 0.24 -13.57 -8.99
N LEU A 326 -1.00 -13.23 -9.22
CA LEU A 326 -1.42 -11.85 -9.53
C LEU A 326 -1.07 -10.86 -8.40
N SER A 327 -0.96 -11.34 -7.16
CA SER A 327 -0.57 -10.53 -6.01
C SER A 327 0.88 -10.05 -6.03
N ASP A 328 1.75 -10.69 -6.79
CA ASP A 328 3.20 -10.43 -6.80
C ASP A 328 3.60 -9.38 -7.84
N VAL A 329 2.65 -8.96 -8.69
CA VAL A 329 2.85 -7.97 -9.76
C VAL A 329 1.80 -6.85 -9.65
N GLY A 330 2.11 -5.82 -8.88
CA GLY A 330 1.12 -4.77 -8.57
C GLY A 330 0.61 -4.02 -9.79
N TYR A 331 1.46 -3.60 -10.71
CA TYR A 331 1.02 -2.97 -11.96
C TYR A 331 0.33 -3.96 -12.90
N GLY A 332 0.74 -5.22 -12.88
CA GLY A 332 0.04 -6.30 -13.57
C GLY A 332 -1.38 -6.49 -13.02
N GLN A 333 -1.54 -6.45 -11.69
CA GLN A 333 -2.87 -6.51 -11.09
C GLN A 333 -3.74 -5.29 -11.45
N ILE A 334 -3.18 -4.08 -11.45
CA ILE A 334 -3.93 -2.89 -11.89
C ILE A 334 -4.41 -3.09 -13.34
N PHE A 335 -3.53 -3.57 -14.22
CA PHE A 335 -3.88 -3.84 -15.61
C PHE A 335 -4.95 -4.92 -15.72
N VAL A 336 -4.78 -6.07 -15.09
CA VAL A 336 -5.78 -7.14 -15.10
C VAL A 336 -7.14 -6.65 -14.63
N VAL A 337 -7.17 -5.90 -13.53
CA VAL A 337 -8.42 -5.44 -12.92
C VAL A 337 -9.07 -4.33 -13.74
N THR A 338 -8.32 -3.30 -14.14
CA THR A 338 -8.90 -2.04 -14.68
C THR A 338 -8.41 -1.69 -16.09
N GLY A 339 -7.63 -2.57 -16.72
CA GLY A 339 -7.11 -2.42 -18.07
C GLY A 339 -6.08 -1.29 -18.20
N TRP A 340 -5.75 -0.97 -19.44
CA TRP A 340 -4.90 0.18 -19.77
C TRP A 340 -5.46 1.49 -19.23
N MET A 341 -6.79 1.64 -19.20
CA MET A 341 -7.45 2.83 -18.65
C MET A 341 -7.07 3.05 -17.18
N GLY A 342 -7.23 2.04 -16.33
CA GLY A 342 -6.89 2.16 -14.91
C GLY A 342 -5.40 2.25 -14.67
N LEU A 343 -4.59 1.46 -15.38
CA LEU A 343 -3.12 1.52 -15.27
C LEU A 343 -2.60 2.93 -15.58
N PHE A 344 -3.07 3.55 -16.65
CA PHE A 344 -2.69 4.92 -17.01
C PHE A 344 -3.11 5.93 -15.93
N LEU A 345 -4.33 5.80 -15.38
CA LEU A 345 -4.82 6.69 -14.32
C LEU A 345 -3.97 6.57 -13.04
N TYR A 346 -3.61 5.34 -12.61
CA TYR A 346 -2.75 5.13 -11.45
C TYR A 346 -1.33 5.67 -11.68
N LEU A 347 -0.74 5.40 -12.83
CA LEU A 347 0.59 5.93 -13.17
C LEU A 347 0.57 7.47 -13.20
N MET A 348 -0.45 8.08 -13.81
CA MET A 348 -0.62 9.54 -13.79
C MET A 348 -0.77 10.08 -12.36
N LEU A 349 -1.49 9.38 -11.49
CA LEU A 349 -1.64 9.76 -10.09
C LEU A 349 -0.28 9.74 -9.38
N PHE A 350 0.46 8.64 -9.47
CA PHE A 350 1.77 8.50 -8.82
C PHE A 350 2.78 9.52 -9.34
N ILE A 351 2.91 9.66 -10.67
CA ILE A 351 3.83 10.62 -11.28
C ILE A 351 3.49 12.06 -10.86
N LYS A 352 2.19 12.43 -10.89
CA LYS A 352 1.77 13.76 -10.42
C LYS A 352 2.11 13.99 -8.97
N CYS A 353 1.84 13.02 -8.08
CA CYS A 353 2.19 13.14 -6.68
C CYS A 353 3.71 13.31 -6.47
N CYS A 354 4.53 12.64 -7.28
CA CYS A 354 5.98 12.82 -7.25
C CYS A 354 6.44 14.21 -7.72
N LEU A 355 5.71 14.83 -8.65
CA LEU A 355 6.06 16.14 -9.22
C LEU A 355 5.52 17.33 -8.42
N ILE A 356 4.48 17.13 -7.62
CA ILE A 356 3.86 18.19 -6.81
C ILE A 356 4.85 18.69 -5.76
N ARG A 357 4.95 20.02 -5.62
CA ARG A 357 5.72 20.66 -4.56
C ARG A 357 4.87 20.74 -3.30
N MET A 358 5.43 20.24 -2.20
CA MET A 358 4.78 20.22 -0.90
C MET A 358 5.51 21.11 0.09
N PRO A 359 4.79 21.68 1.10
CA PRO A 359 5.41 22.25 2.29
C PRO A 359 6.30 21.22 2.99
N GLU A 360 7.38 21.68 3.62
CA GLU A 360 8.33 20.80 4.31
C GLU A 360 7.66 19.94 5.38
N GLU A 361 6.67 20.47 6.07
CA GLU A 361 5.92 19.79 7.14
C GLU A 361 5.11 18.60 6.62
N LEU A 362 4.74 18.60 5.34
CA LEU A 362 3.89 17.59 4.72
C LEU A 362 4.63 16.67 3.74
N MET A 363 5.97 16.69 3.76
CA MET A 363 6.78 15.86 2.86
C MET A 363 6.59 14.37 3.08
N TYR A 364 6.18 13.93 4.27
CA TYR A 364 5.86 12.52 4.54
C TYR A 364 4.79 11.94 3.59
N ALA A 365 3.80 12.76 3.21
CA ALA A 365 2.78 12.34 2.24
C ALA A 365 3.39 12.06 0.86
N LYS A 366 4.35 12.88 0.43
CA LYS A 366 5.08 12.69 -0.84
C LYS A 366 6.01 11.49 -0.77
N MET A 367 6.73 11.32 0.34
CA MET A 367 7.58 10.14 0.57
C MET A 367 6.76 8.85 0.43
N PHE A 368 5.55 8.83 1.01
CA PHE A 368 4.65 7.69 0.91
C PHE A 368 4.21 7.40 -0.54
N MET A 369 3.87 8.41 -1.33
CA MET A 369 3.47 8.22 -2.72
C MET A 369 4.64 7.74 -3.60
N ILE A 370 5.88 8.21 -3.33
CA ILE A 370 7.08 7.70 -4.00
C ILE A 370 7.35 6.26 -3.59
N PHE A 371 7.24 5.94 -2.30
CA PHE A 371 7.33 4.56 -1.83
C PHE A 371 6.33 3.65 -2.56
N LEU A 372 5.08 4.08 -2.69
CA LEU A 372 4.03 3.28 -3.32
C LEU A 372 4.26 3.08 -4.83
N LEU A 373 4.80 4.09 -5.52
CA LEU A 373 5.21 3.97 -6.92
C LEU A 373 6.19 2.80 -7.13
N PHE A 374 7.17 2.65 -6.26
CA PHE A 374 8.15 1.57 -6.36
C PHE A 374 7.64 0.24 -5.78
N ALA A 375 6.92 0.29 -4.66
CA ALA A 375 6.44 -0.91 -3.99
C ALA A 375 5.46 -1.73 -4.86
N ASN A 376 4.67 -1.07 -5.71
CA ASN A 376 3.75 -1.74 -6.64
C ASN A 376 4.46 -2.48 -7.80
N ILE A 377 5.77 -2.33 -7.97
CA ILE A 377 6.51 -3.14 -8.96
C ILE A 377 6.49 -4.62 -8.58
N ALA A 378 6.63 -4.93 -7.31
CA ALA A 378 6.87 -6.29 -6.84
C ALA A 378 5.77 -6.87 -5.93
N ALA A 379 4.65 -6.15 -5.74
CA ALA A 379 3.43 -6.67 -5.11
C ALA A 379 2.27 -5.66 -5.25
N SER A 380 1.03 -6.14 -5.11
CA SER A 380 -0.19 -5.36 -5.27
C SER A 380 -0.58 -4.58 -3.99
N TRP A 381 0.29 -3.69 -3.54
CA TRP A 381 0.05 -2.89 -2.33
C TRP A 381 -1.13 -1.94 -2.48
N HIS A 382 -1.32 -1.34 -3.65
CA HIS A 382 -2.42 -0.44 -3.95
C HIS A 382 -3.81 -1.04 -3.69
N ALA A 383 -3.95 -2.37 -3.74
CA ALA A 383 -5.23 -3.05 -3.54
C ALA A 383 -5.59 -3.26 -2.06
N LYS A 384 -4.65 -3.05 -1.13
CA LYS A 384 -4.86 -3.25 0.31
C LYS A 384 -5.51 -2.02 0.94
N ALA A 385 -6.47 -2.23 1.84
CA ALA A 385 -7.24 -1.15 2.45
C ALA A 385 -6.38 -0.14 3.23
N ASP A 386 -5.37 -0.62 3.97
CA ASP A 386 -4.44 0.24 4.72
C ASP A 386 -3.62 1.14 3.79
N CYS A 387 -3.18 0.60 2.66
CA CYS A 387 -2.48 1.36 1.64
C CYS A 387 -3.39 2.42 1.00
N GLN A 388 -4.63 2.05 0.69
CA GLN A 388 -5.59 2.99 0.11
C GLN A 388 -5.96 4.13 1.05
N ILE A 389 -6.15 3.87 2.34
CA ILE A 389 -6.39 4.93 3.31
C ILE A 389 -5.19 5.88 3.40
N ALA A 390 -3.97 5.34 3.48
CA ALA A 390 -2.75 6.15 3.48
C ALA A 390 -2.59 6.96 2.17
N MET A 391 -2.92 6.35 1.02
CA MET A 391 -2.97 7.04 -0.28
C MET A 391 -4.02 8.15 -0.30
N CYS A 392 -5.22 7.91 0.23
CA CYS A 392 -6.28 8.91 0.34
C CYS A 392 -5.82 10.11 1.17
N ILE A 393 -5.18 9.89 2.33
CA ILE A 393 -4.64 10.96 3.17
C ILE A 393 -3.56 11.72 2.40
N SER A 394 -2.61 11.02 1.78
CA SER A 394 -1.52 11.65 1.04
C SER A 394 -2.02 12.49 -0.12
N VAL A 395 -2.91 11.95 -0.94
CA VAL A 395 -3.50 12.66 -2.09
C VAL A 395 -4.37 13.83 -1.62
N TYR A 396 -5.12 13.69 -0.52
CA TYR A 396 -5.88 14.79 0.08
C TYR A 396 -4.96 15.94 0.50
N LEU A 397 -3.89 15.65 1.23
CA LEU A 397 -2.92 16.67 1.63
C LEU A 397 -2.30 17.37 0.42
N MET A 398 -1.94 16.63 -0.63
CA MET A 398 -1.44 17.20 -1.89
C MET A 398 -2.49 18.03 -2.62
N THR A 399 -3.75 17.61 -2.58
CA THR A 399 -4.86 18.36 -3.22
C THR A 399 -5.07 19.74 -2.57
N ILE A 400 -4.91 19.82 -1.25
CA ILE A 400 -5.21 21.01 -0.47
C ILE A 400 -4.00 21.94 -0.30
N TYR A 401 -2.81 21.38 -0.10
CA TYR A 401 -1.61 22.12 0.34
C TYR A 401 -0.49 22.21 -0.70
N ALA A 402 -0.73 21.73 -1.94
CA ALA A 402 0.26 21.88 -3.00
C ALA A 402 0.71 23.34 -3.17
N LEU A 403 2.02 23.55 -3.24
CA LEU A 403 2.59 24.86 -3.51
C LEU A 403 2.54 25.17 -5.01
N PRO A 404 2.36 26.43 -5.40
CA PRO A 404 2.38 26.82 -6.82
C PRO A 404 3.74 26.47 -7.44
N GLN A 405 3.71 25.95 -8.67
CA GLN A 405 4.93 25.69 -9.43
C GLN A 405 5.56 27.02 -9.83
N LEU A 406 6.80 27.24 -9.41
CA LEU A 406 7.59 28.37 -9.92
C LEU A 406 7.97 28.09 -11.37
N LYS A 407 7.65 29.00 -12.30
CA LYS A 407 7.82 28.84 -13.75
C LYS A 407 9.25 28.51 -14.24
N HIS A 408 10.29 28.60 -13.41
CA HIS A 408 11.67 28.46 -13.84
C HIS A 408 12.65 27.75 -12.87
N LYS A 409 12.21 26.85 -11.98
CA LYS A 409 13.16 26.06 -11.18
C LYS A 409 13.16 24.58 -11.58
N LYS A 410 14.37 24.00 -11.68
CA LYS A 410 14.59 22.55 -11.91
C LYS A 410 13.64 21.72 -11.07
N ILE A 411 13.03 20.73 -11.70
CA ILE A 411 12.21 19.73 -11.03
C ILE A 411 13.09 19.01 -10.01
N THR A 412 12.79 19.18 -8.74
CA THR A 412 13.37 18.40 -7.65
C THR A 412 12.34 17.38 -7.19
N LEU A 413 12.75 16.15 -6.96
CA LEU A 413 11.87 15.08 -6.52
C LEU A 413 11.27 15.37 -5.14
N PHE A 414 11.93 16.22 -4.34
CA PHE A 414 11.46 16.66 -3.02
C PHE A 414 11.62 18.17 -2.84
#